data_bcd0b756b1cc5594786529fcfa754d93
#
_entry.id   bcd0b756b1cc5594786529fcfa754d93
#
_cell.length_a   1.000
_cell.length_b   1.000
_cell.length_c   1.000
_cell.angle_alpha   90.00
_cell.angle_beta   90.00
_cell.angle_gamma   90.00
#
_symmetry.space_group_name_H-M   'P 1'
#
loop_
_entity.id
_entity.type
_entity.pdbx_description
1 polymer ?
#
loop_
_entity_poly.entity_id
_entity_poly.type
_entity_poly.pdbx_seq_one_letter_code
_entity_poly.pdbx_strand_id
1 'polypeptide(L)'
;MEVFLVLFLQKKNILMRIFVCEFVTGGGFAGAPIPAGLRAEGEMMLRALLADLAAVPGVRLRVCRDARLAAFSVPAETVAVEADAFWDIMRAEIAAAEAFWPIAPESDGILLRLSAMARGKILLGSSPEAVRLCTSKTATARHLAAHGVPTAPALAPGIAAPHGAIVKPDDGAGAEGVRFFADPAAALATARGTQGLIAQPFIAGAPESLSLLCNAGEATLLSCNRQIIARLGDEFHYRGFVVGGAEEKRALYTPLAAAIARAIPDLFGYVGVDLIAASSGPVVLEINPRLTTSYAVLGEALGVNPAAMVLALAAGGVSPPAVSARPVTLALP
;
A
#
# COMPACT_ATOMS: atom_id res chain seq x y z
N MET A 1 -19.14 6.64 -14.65
CA MET A 1 -18.83 6.43 -13.22
C MET A 1 -18.52 7.75 -12.52
N GLU A 2 -17.66 8.60 -13.07
CA GLU A 2 -17.50 9.98 -12.59
C GLU A 2 -18.82 10.74 -12.46
N VAL A 3 -19.74 10.55 -13.41
CA VAL A 3 -21.06 11.16 -13.44
C VAL A 3 -21.91 10.79 -12.22
N PHE A 4 -21.79 9.59 -11.65
CA PHE A 4 -22.64 9.14 -10.53
C PHE A 4 -22.18 9.74 -9.18
N LEU A 5 -20.86 9.79 -8.92
CA LEU A 5 -20.31 10.43 -7.72
C LEU A 5 -20.50 11.95 -7.79
N VAL A 6 -20.23 12.57 -8.95
CA VAL A 6 -20.48 13.99 -9.20
C VAL A 6 -21.97 14.30 -9.00
N LEU A 7 -22.89 13.48 -9.52
CA LEU A 7 -24.32 13.63 -9.33
C LEU A 7 -24.76 13.40 -7.87
N PHE A 8 -24.13 12.48 -7.13
CA PHE A 8 -24.43 12.24 -5.72
C PHE A 8 -23.97 13.40 -4.83
N LEU A 9 -22.77 13.92 -5.04
CA LEU A 9 -22.24 15.09 -4.32
C LEU A 9 -22.94 16.38 -4.78
N GLN A 10 -23.19 16.56 -6.08
CA GLN A 10 -23.90 17.74 -6.61
C GLN A 10 -25.39 17.78 -6.25
N LYS A 11 -26.12 16.63 -6.26
CA LYS A 11 -27.53 16.59 -5.87
C LYS A 11 -27.81 16.99 -4.43
N LYS A 12 -26.80 16.92 -3.54
CA LYS A 12 -26.95 17.27 -2.12
C LYS A 12 -26.25 18.56 -1.72
N ASN A 13 -25.54 19.25 -2.62
CA ASN A 13 -24.71 20.41 -2.26
C ASN A 13 -23.77 20.18 -1.08
N ILE A 14 -23.32 18.91 -0.89
CA ILE A 14 -22.49 18.50 0.24
C ILE A 14 -21.03 18.61 -0.18
N LEU A 15 -20.30 19.47 0.51
CA LEU A 15 -18.85 19.54 0.43
C LEU A 15 -18.27 18.47 1.37
N MET A 16 -17.68 17.40 0.82
CA MET A 16 -17.05 16.35 1.60
C MET A 16 -15.67 16.80 2.09
N ARG A 17 -15.49 16.91 3.40
CA ARG A 17 -14.21 17.26 4.00
C ARG A 17 -13.38 16.00 4.19
N ILE A 18 -12.30 15.88 3.43
CA ILE A 18 -11.37 14.75 3.49
C ILE A 18 -10.09 15.23 4.15
N PHE A 19 -9.72 14.58 5.25
CA PHE A 19 -8.40 14.73 5.85
C PHE A 19 -7.47 13.64 5.32
N VAL A 20 -6.29 14.06 4.82
CA VAL A 20 -5.26 13.16 4.31
C VAL A 20 -4.03 13.25 5.20
N CYS A 21 -3.51 12.11 5.63
CA CYS A 21 -2.26 12.00 6.35
C CYS A 21 -1.33 11.02 5.65
N GLU A 22 -0.21 11.53 5.11
CA GLU A 22 0.96 10.71 4.81
C GLU A 22 1.92 10.87 6.01
N PHE A 23 2.22 9.76 6.69
CA PHE A 23 2.90 9.77 7.99
C PHE A 23 4.28 10.42 7.95
N VAL A 24 5.10 10.08 6.94
CA VAL A 24 6.52 10.50 6.90
C VAL A 24 6.63 12.02 6.69
N THR A 25 5.91 12.55 5.70
CA THR A 25 5.95 13.97 5.35
C THR A 25 4.92 14.80 6.11
N GLY A 26 3.99 14.13 6.78
CA GLY A 26 2.91 14.73 7.57
C GLY A 26 3.27 15.01 9.03
N GLY A 27 4.54 14.80 9.42
CA GLY A 27 5.02 15.11 10.77
C GLY A 27 5.15 13.91 11.71
N GLY A 28 5.02 12.67 11.21
CA GLY A 28 5.27 11.46 12.01
C GLY A 28 6.71 11.34 12.52
N PHE A 29 7.65 12.04 11.88
CA PHE A 29 9.04 12.21 12.30
C PHE A 29 9.32 13.61 12.87
N ALA A 30 8.29 14.37 13.29
CA ALA A 30 8.51 15.66 13.91
C ALA A 30 9.38 15.50 15.18
N GLY A 31 10.47 16.27 15.27
CA GLY A 31 11.48 16.11 16.32
C GLY A 31 12.65 15.16 16.00
N ALA A 32 12.56 14.37 14.91
CA ALA A 32 13.65 13.48 14.46
C ALA A 32 13.97 13.72 12.97
N PRO A 33 15.16 13.31 12.48
CA PRO A 33 15.47 13.37 11.06
C PRO A 33 14.48 12.56 10.21
N ILE A 34 14.03 13.12 9.10
CA ILE A 34 13.16 12.40 8.16
C ILE A 34 14.07 11.59 7.22
N PRO A 35 13.92 10.23 7.16
CA PRO A 35 14.70 9.41 6.25
C PRO A 35 14.47 9.81 4.79
N ALA A 36 15.54 10.08 4.03
CA ALA A 36 15.44 10.68 2.70
C ALA A 36 14.65 9.81 1.69
N GLY A 37 14.87 8.50 1.69
CA GLY A 37 14.16 7.56 0.83
C GLY A 37 12.66 7.53 1.13
N LEU A 38 12.28 7.33 2.40
CA LEU A 38 10.88 7.32 2.82
C LEU A 38 10.19 8.66 2.54
N ARG A 39 10.91 9.77 2.73
CA ARG A 39 10.40 11.11 2.39
C ARG A 39 10.07 11.22 0.90
N ALA A 40 10.99 10.77 0.02
CA ALA A 40 10.77 10.88 -1.42
C ALA A 40 9.54 10.05 -1.86
N GLU A 41 9.42 8.83 -1.37
CA GLU A 41 8.28 7.95 -1.67
C GLU A 41 6.96 8.49 -1.13
N GLY A 42 6.93 8.92 0.14
CA GLY A 42 5.75 9.52 0.76
C GLY A 42 5.29 10.78 0.04
N GLU A 43 6.24 11.65 -0.34
CA GLU A 43 5.96 12.87 -1.11
C GLU A 43 5.34 12.56 -2.48
N MET A 44 5.82 11.53 -3.20
CA MET A 44 5.26 11.14 -4.50
C MET A 44 3.83 10.62 -4.37
N MET A 45 3.58 9.70 -3.45
CA MET A 45 2.24 9.16 -3.20
C MET A 45 1.26 10.27 -2.81
N LEU A 46 1.66 11.13 -1.87
CA LEU A 46 0.81 12.19 -1.37
C LEU A 46 0.47 13.23 -2.44
N ARG A 47 1.45 13.66 -3.25
CA ARG A 47 1.22 14.60 -4.36
C ARG A 47 0.23 14.06 -5.38
N ALA A 48 0.37 12.80 -5.78
CA ALA A 48 -0.55 12.17 -6.70
C ALA A 48 -1.97 12.08 -6.11
N LEU A 49 -2.10 11.63 -4.87
CA LEU A 49 -3.40 11.54 -4.19
C LEU A 49 -4.08 12.90 -4.05
N LEU A 50 -3.33 13.94 -3.64
CA LEU A 50 -3.89 15.28 -3.50
C LEU A 50 -4.34 15.86 -4.84
N ALA A 51 -3.58 15.62 -5.92
CA ALA A 51 -3.95 16.05 -7.28
C ALA A 51 -5.24 15.35 -7.75
N ASP A 52 -5.33 14.04 -7.53
CA ASP A 52 -6.51 13.25 -7.86
C ASP A 52 -7.75 13.70 -7.08
N LEU A 53 -7.62 13.89 -5.77
CA LEU A 53 -8.73 14.35 -4.91
C LEU A 53 -9.16 15.78 -5.24
N ALA A 54 -8.22 16.68 -5.54
CA ALA A 54 -8.53 18.06 -5.93
C ALA A 54 -9.30 18.15 -7.25
N ALA A 55 -9.15 17.15 -8.13
CA ALA A 55 -9.91 17.06 -9.37
C ALA A 55 -11.36 16.55 -9.17
N VAL A 56 -11.72 16.08 -7.97
CA VAL A 56 -13.09 15.60 -7.69
C VAL A 56 -13.97 16.75 -7.20
N PRO A 57 -15.03 17.13 -7.93
CA PRO A 57 -15.94 18.20 -7.52
C PRO A 57 -16.60 17.92 -6.17
N GLY A 58 -16.70 18.94 -5.32
CA GLY A 58 -17.34 18.83 -4.00
C GLY A 58 -16.45 18.28 -2.90
N VAL A 59 -15.14 18.05 -3.16
CA VAL A 59 -14.15 17.66 -2.16
C VAL A 59 -13.45 18.90 -1.61
N ARG A 60 -13.33 18.97 -0.29
CA ARG A 60 -12.46 19.90 0.43
C ARG A 60 -11.35 19.13 1.10
N LEU A 61 -10.11 19.48 0.79
CA LEU A 61 -8.94 18.79 1.27
C LEU A 61 -8.31 19.49 2.45
N ARG A 62 -7.96 18.69 3.44
CA ARG A 62 -7.08 19.06 4.53
C ARG A 62 -5.95 18.03 4.62
N VAL A 63 -4.71 18.50 4.78
CA VAL A 63 -3.53 17.63 4.79
C VAL A 63 -2.58 18.04 5.89
N CYS A 64 -2.07 17.08 6.66
CA CYS A 64 -0.98 17.34 7.60
C CYS A 64 0.36 17.47 6.86
N ARG A 65 1.21 18.33 7.39
CA ARG A 65 2.54 18.59 6.83
C ARG A 65 3.54 18.86 7.94
N ASP A 66 4.66 18.17 7.93
CA ASP A 66 5.79 18.50 8.81
C ASP A 66 6.18 19.97 8.62
N ALA A 67 6.23 20.75 9.69
CA ALA A 67 6.47 22.19 9.65
C ALA A 67 7.81 22.57 8.98
N ARG A 68 8.74 21.61 8.89
CA ARG A 68 10.04 21.80 8.21
C ARG A 68 9.96 21.68 6.69
N LEU A 69 8.84 21.20 6.14
CA LEU A 69 8.64 20.97 4.71
C LEU A 69 7.76 22.06 4.10
N ALA A 70 8.03 22.43 2.85
CA ALA A 70 7.19 23.38 2.12
C ALA A 70 5.76 22.85 1.95
N ALA A 71 4.79 23.75 1.96
CA ALA A 71 3.39 23.45 1.66
C ALA A 71 3.22 22.95 0.22
N PHE A 72 2.12 22.26 -0.04
CA PHE A 72 1.78 21.81 -1.38
C PHE A 72 1.19 22.93 -2.24
N SER A 73 1.42 22.85 -3.55
CA SER A 73 0.85 23.79 -4.53
C SER A 73 -0.57 23.41 -5.00
N VAL A 74 -1.19 22.40 -4.37
CA VAL A 74 -2.57 21.96 -4.66
C VAL A 74 -3.56 22.70 -3.76
N PRO A 75 -4.85 22.83 -4.13
CA PRO A 75 -5.86 23.49 -3.32
C PRO A 75 -6.26 22.63 -2.10
N ALA A 76 -5.36 22.50 -1.13
CA ALA A 76 -5.56 21.80 0.13
C ALA A 76 -5.18 22.71 1.31
N GLU A 77 -5.99 22.72 2.35
CA GLU A 77 -5.64 23.40 3.60
C GLU A 77 -4.55 22.58 4.31
N THR A 78 -3.40 23.19 4.52
CA THR A 78 -2.25 22.55 5.17
C THR A 78 -2.28 22.77 6.68
N VAL A 79 -2.18 21.70 7.45
CA VAL A 79 -2.01 21.70 8.91
C VAL A 79 -0.55 21.44 9.22
N ALA A 80 0.17 22.45 9.71
CA ALA A 80 1.56 22.29 10.10
C ALA A 80 1.66 21.43 11.36
N VAL A 81 2.58 20.46 11.35
CA VAL A 81 2.85 19.56 12.48
C VAL A 81 4.25 19.84 12.99
N GLU A 82 4.33 20.32 14.23
CA GLU A 82 5.57 20.51 14.98
C GLU A 82 5.89 19.28 15.86
N ALA A 83 7.07 19.31 16.48
CA ALA A 83 7.50 18.23 17.38
C ALA A 83 6.43 17.94 18.44
N ASP A 84 6.25 16.66 18.73
CA ASP A 84 5.35 16.08 19.75
C ASP A 84 3.84 16.32 19.55
N ALA A 85 3.43 17.09 18.53
CA ALA A 85 2.02 17.42 18.30
C ALA A 85 1.29 16.43 17.37
N PHE A 86 1.99 15.51 16.70
CA PHE A 86 1.44 14.67 15.64
C PHE A 86 0.14 13.96 16.04
N TRP A 87 0.15 13.20 17.13
CA TRP A 87 -1.02 12.38 17.52
C TRP A 87 -2.21 13.21 17.99
N ASP A 88 -1.98 14.38 18.60
CA ASP A 88 -3.04 15.29 19.01
C ASP A 88 -3.69 15.98 17.81
N ILE A 89 -2.88 16.40 16.84
CA ILE A 89 -3.35 16.91 15.55
C ILE A 89 -4.15 15.85 14.81
N MET A 90 -3.65 14.60 14.71
CA MET A 90 -4.40 13.51 14.07
C MET A 90 -5.77 13.33 14.72
N ARG A 91 -5.83 13.32 16.04
CA ARG A 91 -7.11 13.19 16.79
C ARG A 91 -8.09 14.31 16.46
N ALA A 92 -7.62 15.55 16.47
CA ALA A 92 -8.44 16.72 16.20
C ALA A 92 -8.93 16.77 14.75
N GLU A 93 -8.03 16.55 13.78
CA GLU A 93 -8.35 16.65 12.36
C GLU A 93 -9.24 15.51 11.88
N ILE A 94 -9.00 14.27 12.33
CA ILE A 94 -9.88 13.13 12.02
C ILE A 94 -11.28 13.38 12.62
N ALA A 95 -11.38 13.92 13.85
CA ALA A 95 -12.67 14.24 14.45
C ALA A 95 -13.43 15.30 13.66
N ALA A 96 -12.74 16.29 13.08
CA ALA A 96 -13.33 17.36 12.29
C ALA A 96 -13.70 16.97 10.85
N ALA A 97 -13.07 15.93 10.30
CA ALA A 97 -13.30 15.45 8.94
C ALA A 97 -14.55 14.55 8.82
N GLU A 98 -15.08 14.40 7.62
CA GLU A 98 -16.10 13.39 7.27
C GLU A 98 -15.45 12.10 6.81
N ALA A 99 -14.32 12.20 6.09
CA ALA A 99 -13.53 11.07 5.64
C ALA A 99 -12.05 11.27 5.98
N PHE A 100 -11.36 10.14 6.20
CA PHE A 100 -9.93 10.12 6.49
C PHE A 100 -9.19 9.16 5.56
N TRP A 101 -8.08 9.60 4.99
CA TRP A 101 -7.23 8.79 4.13
C TRP A 101 -5.81 8.70 4.70
N PRO A 102 -5.47 7.62 5.41
CA PRO A 102 -4.12 7.40 5.92
C PRO A 102 -3.20 6.82 4.84
N ILE A 103 -1.97 7.31 4.78
CA ILE A 103 -0.82 6.71 4.10
C ILE A 103 0.28 6.60 5.14
N ALA A 104 0.60 5.40 5.57
CA ALA A 104 1.59 5.17 6.60
C ALA A 104 2.20 3.78 6.46
N PRO A 105 3.43 3.54 6.94
CA PRO A 105 3.98 2.19 7.01
C PRO A 105 3.19 1.33 8.00
N GLU A 106 3.21 0.03 7.79
CA GLU A 106 2.64 -0.97 8.69
C GLU A 106 3.49 -1.15 9.95
N SER A 107 4.79 -0.89 9.85
CA SER A 107 5.75 -1.03 10.95
C SER A 107 5.34 -0.20 12.17
N ASP A 108 5.71 -0.69 13.34
CA ASP A 108 5.40 -0.07 14.65
C ASP A 108 3.90 0.15 14.89
N GLY A 109 3.03 -0.51 14.11
CA GLY A 109 1.58 -0.39 14.21
C GLY A 109 1.05 0.99 13.84
N ILE A 110 1.79 1.80 13.08
CA ILE A 110 1.44 3.19 12.76
C ILE A 110 0.16 3.25 11.94
N LEU A 111 0.11 2.51 10.82
CA LEU A 111 -1.09 2.45 9.97
C LEU A 111 -2.29 1.92 10.75
N LEU A 112 -2.09 0.88 11.58
CA LEU A 112 -3.14 0.32 12.43
C LEU A 112 -3.71 1.36 13.39
N ARG A 113 -2.84 2.13 14.05
CA ARG A 113 -3.26 3.20 14.97
C ARG A 113 -4.05 4.28 14.27
N LEU A 114 -3.57 4.75 13.10
CA LEU A 114 -4.26 5.77 12.29
C LEU A 114 -5.63 5.27 11.82
N SER A 115 -5.71 4.04 11.28
CA SER A 115 -6.98 3.45 10.83
C SER A 115 -7.98 3.29 11.99
N ALA A 116 -7.51 2.88 13.18
CA ALA A 116 -8.36 2.74 14.35
C ALA A 116 -8.91 4.09 14.88
N MET A 117 -8.17 5.20 14.66
CA MET A 117 -8.63 6.55 15.04
C MET A 117 -9.81 7.03 14.18
N ALA A 118 -10.03 6.45 12.99
CA ALA A 118 -11.13 6.81 12.10
C ALA A 118 -12.50 6.22 12.50
N ARG A 119 -12.62 5.63 13.71
CA ARG A 119 -13.88 5.05 14.17
C ARG A 119 -15.03 6.08 14.10
N GLY A 120 -16.11 5.70 13.42
CA GLY A 120 -17.27 6.58 13.20
C GLY A 120 -17.10 7.60 12.08
N LYS A 121 -16.02 7.51 11.30
CA LYS A 121 -15.75 8.29 10.10
C LYS A 121 -15.68 7.37 8.88
N ILE A 122 -15.74 7.95 7.69
CA ILE A 122 -15.46 7.22 6.45
C ILE A 122 -13.94 7.03 6.37
N LEU A 123 -13.48 5.79 6.59
CA LEU A 123 -12.08 5.43 6.37
C LEU A 123 -11.87 5.10 4.89
N LEU A 124 -11.06 5.89 4.19
CA LEU A 124 -10.70 5.67 2.78
C LEU A 124 -9.47 4.75 2.68
N GLY A 125 -9.56 3.59 3.30
CA GLY A 125 -8.55 2.55 3.40
C GLY A 125 -9.09 1.32 4.09
N SER A 126 -8.28 0.28 4.18
CA SER A 126 -8.67 -1.00 4.77
C SER A 126 -8.98 -0.89 6.28
N SER A 127 -9.82 -1.79 6.77
CA SER A 127 -10.21 -1.81 8.19
C SER A 127 -8.99 -2.05 9.10
N PRO A 128 -9.06 -1.65 10.38
CA PRO A 128 -8.01 -1.96 11.35
C PRO A 128 -7.71 -3.46 11.46
N GLU A 129 -8.71 -4.31 11.26
CA GLU A 129 -8.58 -5.77 11.30
C GLU A 129 -7.75 -6.27 10.11
N ALA A 130 -8.03 -5.81 8.90
CA ALA A 130 -7.25 -6.12 7.70
C ALA A 130 -5.81 -5.58 7.82
N VAL A 131 -5.65 -4.34 8.30
CA VAL A 131 -4.32 -3.75 8.54
C VAL A 131 -3.52 -4.58 9.53
N ARG A 132 -4.11 -5.00 10.66
CA ARG A 132 -3.43 -5.84 11.66
C ARG A 132 -2.97 -7.17 11.08
N LEU A 133 -3.81 -7.82 10.26
CA LEU A 133 -3.45 -9.07 9.59
C LEU A 133 -2.29 -8.84 8.61
N CYS A 134 -2.39 -7.82 7.76
CA CYS A 134 -1.41 -7.55 6.70
C CYS A 134 -0.08 -7.01 7.23
N THR A 135 -0.04 -6.45 8.45
CA THR A 135 1.20 -5.97 9.09
C THR A 135 2.22 -7.10 9.25
N SER A 136 1.81 -8.30 9.67
CA SER A 136 2.70 -9.46 9.80
C SER A 136 2.71 -10.29 8.52
N LYS A 137 3.86 -10.36 7.85
CA LYS A 137 4.06 -11.22 6.67
C LYS A 137 3.82 -12.69 7.00
N THR A 138 4.21 -13.12 8.20
CA THR A 138 3.96 -14.49 8.68
C THR A 138 2.48 -14.78 8.87
N ALA A 139 1.74 -13.86 9.50
CA ALA A 139 0.29 -14.01 9.71
C ALA A 139 -0.45 -13.97 8.38
N THR A 140 -0.11 -13.02 7.49
CA THR A 140 -0.68 -12.88 6.15
C THR A 140 -0.45 -14.15 5.34
N ALA A 141 0.78 -14.65 5.26
CA ALA A 141 1.09 -15.86 4.49
C ALA A 141 0.32 -17.09 5.01
N ARG A 142 0.25 -17.26 6.34
CA ARG A 142 -0.51 -18.35 6.95
C ARG A 142 -2.01 -18.24 6.62
N HIS A 143 -2.56 -17.05 6.74
CA HIS A 143 -3.98 -16.80 6.45
C HIS A 143 -4.30 -17.07 4.97
N LEU A 144 -3.51 -16.51 4.05
CA LEU A 144 -3.69 -16.71 2.61
C LEU A 144 -3.55 -18.18 2.20
N ALA A 145 -2.54 -18.89 2.74
CA ALA A 145 -2.35 -20.32 2.48
C ALA A 145 -3.56 -21.16 2.91
N ALA A 146 -4.16 -20.84 4.08
CA ALA A 146 -5.38 -21.51 4.56
C ALA A 146 -6.59 -21.28 3.64
N HIS A 147 -6.56 -20.24 2.80
CA HIS A 147 -7.58 -19.93 1.79
C HIS A 147 -7.17 -20.32 0.36
N GLY A 148 -6.10 -21.13 0.21
CA GLY A 148 -5.65 -21.63 -1.08
C GLY A 148 -4.94 -20.60 -1.97
N VAL A 149 -4.52 -19.47 -1.42
CA VAL A 149 -3.73 -18.46 -2.14
C VAL A 149 -2.24 -18.82 -2.03
N PRO A 150 -1.50 -18.96 -3.15
CA PRO A 150 -0.07 -19.27 -3.12
C PRO A 150 0.75 -18.17 -2.43
N THR A 151 1.51 -18.53 -1.41
CA THR A 151 2.35 -17.61 -0.65
C THR A 151 3.72 -18.21 -0.36
N ALA A 152 4.70 -17.37 -0.02
CA ALA A 152 6.00 -17.81 0.46
C ALA A 152 5.86 -18.40 1.88
N PRO A 153 6.19 -19.69 2.11
CA PRO A 153 6.10 -20.31 3.43
C PRO A 153 7.20 -19.74 4.35
N ALA A 154 6.96 -19.80 5.66
CA ALA A 154 8.06 -19.61 6.61
C ALA A 154 9.09 -20.73 6.46
N LEU A 155 10.37 -20.39 6.52
CA LEU A 155 11.46 -21.39 6.51
C LEU A 155 11.46 -22.14 7.83
N ALA A 156 11.41 -23.47 7.74
CA ALA A 156 11.46 -24.38 8.87
C ALA A 156 12.24 -25.66 8.49
N PRO A 157 12.69 -26.46 9.46
CA PRO A 157 13.28 -27.76 9.15
C PRO A 157 12.35 -28.59 8.26
N GLY A 158 12.87 -29.11 7.15
CA GLY A 158 12.11 -29.88 6.17
C GLY A 158 11.45 -29.05 5.05
N ILE A 159 11.45 -27.72 5.13
CA ILE A 159 11.03 -26.86 4.02
C ILE A 159 12.16 -26.74 3.00
N ALA A 160 11.89 -27.10 1.75
CA ALA A 160 12.87 -27.02 0.67
C ALA A 160 13.20 -25.55 0.34
N ALA A 161 14.48 -25.22 0.28
CA ALA A 161 14.99 -23.92 -0.13
C ALA A 161 16.19 -24.08 -1.09
N PRO A 162 15.98 -24.67 -2.30
CA PRO A 162 17.05 -25.07 -3.20
C PRO A 162 17.84 -23.87 -3.77
N HIS A 163 17.29 -22.70 -3.71
CA HIS A 163 17.92 -21.48 -4.22
C HIS A 163 18.42 -20.54 -3.10
N GLY A 164 18.50 -21.03 -1.85
CA GLY A 164 18.83 -20.23 -0.67
C GLY A 164 17.57 -19.68 0.03
N ALA A 165 17.80 -18.71 0.91
CA ALA A 165 16.73 -18.15 1.73
C ALA A 165 16.84 -16.62 1.86
N ILE A 166 15.74 -15.99 2.24
CA ILE A 166 15.63 -14.56 2.55
C ILE A 166 15.37 -14.42 4.05
N VAL A 167 16.09 -13.50 4.68
CA VAL A 167 15.75 -12.98 6.02
C VAL A 167 15.28 -11.55 5.87
N LYS A 168 14.17 -11.22 6.50
CA LYS A 168 13.54 -9.89 6.43
C LYS A 168 12.74 -9.58 7.69
N PRO A 169 12.43 -8.28 7.97
CA PRO A 169 11.46 -7.92 8.99
C PRO A 169 10.07 -8.50 8.70
N ASP A 170 9.37 -8.97 9.74
CA ASP A 170 8.00 -9.48 9.61
C ASP A 170 7.00 -8.34 9.31
N ASP A 171 7.24 -7.15 9.83
CA ASP A 171 6.41 -5.94 9.69
C ASP A 171 7.03 -4.83 8.81
N GLY A 172 8.19 -5.06 8.19
CA GLY A 172 8.88 -4.07 7.35
C GLY A 172 8.21 -3.79 6.02
N ALA A 173 8.50 -2.64 5.42
CA ALA A 173 8.05 -2.19 4.10
C ALA A 173 9.23 -1.86 3.18
N GLY A 174 9.03 -1.82 1.85
CA GLY A 174 9.98 -1.26 0.89
C GLY A 174 11.28 -2.04 0.67
N ALA A 175 11.33 -3.34 0.88
CA ALA A 175 12.53 -4.18 0.81
C ALA A 175 13.66 -3.82 1.79
N GLU A 176 13.41 -2.93 2.75
CA GLU A 176 14.38 -2.55 3.77
C GLU A 176 14.70 -3.74 4.69
N GLY A 177 15.98 -3.97 4.95
CA GLY A 177 16.45 -5.08 5.79
C GLY A 177 16.31 -6.47 5.18
N VAL A 178 15.98 -6.58 3.89
CA VAL A 178 15.89 -7.87 3.18
C VAL A 178 17.30 -8.35 2.81
N ARG A 179 17.67 -9.54 3.30
CA ARG A 179 19.00 -10.14 3.05
C ARG A 179 18.87 -11.56 2.51
N PHE A 180 19.72 -11.88 1.55
CA PHE A 180 19.84 -13.22 0.99
C PHE A 180 20.88 -14.05 1.73
N PHE A 181 20.60 -15.33 1.88
CA PHE A 181 21.49 -16.34 2.43
C PHE A 181 21.56 -17.54 1.47
N ALA A 182 22.76 -17.87 1.03
CA ALA A 182 22.97 -19.09 0.24
C ALA A 182 22.72 -20.36 1.06
N ASP A 183 23.04 -20.33 2.38
CA ASP A 183 22.74 -21.39 3.32
C ASP A 183 21.43 -21.13 4.07
N PRO A 184 20.37 -21.91 3.85
CA PRO A 184 19.11 -21.78 4.56
C PRO A 184 19.22 -22.01 6.08
N ALA A 185 20.19 -22.79 6.55
CA ALA A 185 20.39 -23.02 7.98
C ALA A 185 20.92 -21.75 8.67
N ALA A 186 21.84 -21.02 8.01
CA ALA A 186 22.33 -19.73 8.49
C ALA A 186 21.21 -18.67 8.50
N ALA A 187 20.35 -18.64 7.48
CA ALA A 187 19.17 -17.77 7.44
C ALA A 187 18.24 -18.04 8.63
N LEU A 188 17.92 -19.30 8.87
CA LEU A 188 17.04 -19.70 9.98
C LEU A 188 17.65 -19.37 11.34
N ALA A 189 18.97 -19.56 11.52
CA ALA A 189 19.68 -19.19 12.74
C ALA A 189 19.62 -17.66 12.97
N THR A 190 19.86 -16.87 11.93
CA THR A 190 19.80 -15.39 11.99
C THR A 190 18.39 -14.92 12.38
N ALA A 191 17.35 -15.44 11.73
CA ALA A 191 15.96 -15.04 12.02
C ALA A 191 15.56 -15.43 13.46
N ARG A 192 16.00 -16.60 13.97
CA ARG A 192 15.74 -17.02 15.35
C ARG A 192 16.50 -16.21 16.40
N GLY A 193 17.68 -15.73 16.04
CA GLY A 193 18.54 -14.93 16.93
C GLY A 193 18.16 -13.45 17.00
N THR A 194 17.24 -12.98 16.16
CA THR A 194 16.88 -11.55 16.08
C THR A 194 15.36 -11.39 16.12
N GLN A 195 14.87 -10.71 17.14
CA GLN A 195 13.44 -10.46 17.29
C GLN A 195 12.90 -9.66 16.09
N GLY A 196 11.69 -10.02 15.62
CA GLY A 196 11.01 -9.34 14.50
C GLY A 196 11.50 -9.76 13.10
N LEU A 197 12.53 -10.62 12.98
CA LEU A 197 12.95 -11.15 11.69
C LEU A 197 12.29 -12.50 11.40
N ILE A 198 12.02 -12.73 10.13
CA ILE A 198 11.54 -14.01 9.57
C ILE A 198 12.49 -14.51 8.50
N ALA A 199 12.54 -15.82 8.33
CA ALA A 199 13.20 -16.46 7.20
C ALA A 199 12.17 -17.12 6.28
N GLN A 200 12.38 -16.99 4.95
CA GLN A 200 11.57 -17.63 3.92
C GLN A 200 12.50 -18.22 2.84
N PRO A 201 12.10 -19.29 2.11
CA PRO A 201 12.82 -19.73 0.93
C PRO A 201 12.97 -18.60 -0.07
N PHE A 202 14.13 -18.45 -0.71
CA PHE A 202 14.27 -17.58 -1.86
C PHE A 202 13.50 -18.16 -3.05
N ILE A 203 12.55 -17.40 -3.58
CA ILE A 203 11.73 -17.79 -4.72
C ILE A 203 12.32 -17.15 -5.98
N ALA A 204 12.80 -18.01 -6.89
CA ALA A 204 13.33 -17.56 -8.18
C ALA A 204 12.16 -17.15 -9.10
N GLY A 205 12.25 -15.95 -9.66
CA GLY A 205 11.21 -15.41 -10.54
C GLY A 205 11.34 -13.89 -10.72
N ALA A 206 10.45 -13.31 -11.49
CA ALA A 206 10.39 -11.87 -11.67
C ALA A 206 9.63 -11.21 -10.50
N PRO A 207 10.19 -10.16 -9.86
CA PRO A 207 9.48 -9.39 -8.86
C PRO A 207 8.41 -8.52 -9.55
N GLU A 208 7.17 -8.69 -9.13
CA GLU A 208 6.01 -8.01 -9.70
C GLU A 208 5.07 -7.55 -8.57
N SER A 209 4.17 -6.63 -8.90
CA SER A 209 3.13 -6.21 -7.96
C SER A 209 1.80 -5.99 -8.64
N LEU A 210 0.72 -6.01 -7.87
CA LEU A 210 -0.62 -5.70 -8.34
C LEU A 210 -1.13 -4.46 -7.62
N SER A 211 -1.79 -3.58 -8.37
CA SER A 211 -2.61 -2.52 -7.79
C SER A 211 -4.06 -2.96 -7.86
N LEU A 212 -4.71 -3.07 -6.71
CA LEU A 212 -6.09 -3.52 -6.59
C LEU A 212 -6.99 -2.39 -6.09
N LEU A 213 -8.25 -2.46 -6.46
CA LEU A 213 -9.33 -1.72 -5.81
C LEU A 213 -10.25 -2.75 -5.14
N CYS A 214 -10.27 -2.76 -3.81
CA CYS A 214 -10.97 -3.75 -3.00
C CYS A 214 -12.22 -3.18 -2.33
N ASN A 215 -13.26 -4.00 -2.21
CA ASN A 215 -14.47 -3.69 -1.45
C ASN A 215 -15.23 -4.98 -1.12
N ALA A 216 -15.56 -5.19 0.16
CA ALA A 216 -16.45 -6.26 0.63
C ALA A 216 -16.13 -7.66 0.04
N GLY A 217 -14.85 -8.05 0.02
CA GLY A 217 -14.41 -9.35 -0.48
C GLY A 217 -14.28 -9.45 -2.01
N GLU A 218 -14.45 -8.35 -2.71
CA GLU A 218 -14.24 -8.25 -4.16
C GLU A 218 -13.01 -7.40 -4.47
N ALA A 219 -12.35 -7.68 -5.59
CA ALA A 219 -11.24 -6.87 -6.11
C ALA A 219 -11.37 -6.62 -7.60
N THR A 220 -11.17 -5.36 -7.99
CA THR A 220 -10.86 -4.99 -9.37
C THR A 220 -9.35 -4.87 -9.51
N LEU A 221 -8.75 -5.63 -10.42
CA LEU A 221 -7.34 -5.53 -10.75
C LEU A 221 -7.12 -4.26 -11.60
N LEU A 222 -6.47 -3.25 -11.01
CA LEU A 222 -6.20 -1.98 -11.67
C LEU A 222 -4.99 -2.10 -12.61
N SER A 223 -3.86 -2.61 -12.10
CA SER A 223 -2.64 -2.79 -12.91
C SER A 223 -1.81 -3.97 -12.45
N CYS A 224 -1.09 -4.55 -13.43
CA CYS A 224 -0.05 -5.56 -13.21
C CYS A 224 1.31 -4.89 -13.45
N ASN A 225 2.13 -4.80 -12.41
CA ASN A 225 3.34 -3.97 -12.42
C ASN A 225 4.59 -4.85 -12.38
N ARG A 226 5.66 -4.37 -12.99
CA ARG A 226 7.00 -4.96 -12.85
C ARG A 226 7.81 -4.13 -11.89
N GLN A 227 8.41 -4.76 -10.87
CA GLN A 227 9.32 -4.11 -9.95
C GLN A 227 10.74 -4.17 -10.48
N ILE A 228 11.51 -3.10 -10.31
CA ILE A 228 12.93 -3.02 -10.66
C ILE A 228 13.72 -3.15 -9.38
N ILE A 229 14.23 -4.36 -9.11
CA ILE A 229 15.00 -4.67 -7.92
C ILE A 229 16.41 -5.07 -8.35
N ALA A 230 17.42 -4.39 -7.81
CA ALA A 230 18.82 -4.74 -7.96
C ALA A 230 19.30 -5.52 -6.71
N ARG A 231 20.01 -6.62 -6.91
CA ARG A 231 20.71 -7.31 -5.85
C ARG A 231 22.18 -6.91 -5.86
N LEU A 232 22.68 -6.38 -4.77
CA LEU A 232 24.07 -6.01 -4.56
C LEU A 232 24.63 -6.83 -3.38
N GLY A 233 25.40 -7.86 -3.70
CA GLY A 233 25.82 -8.84 -2.68
C GLY A 233 24.63 -9.60 -2.12
N ASP A 234 24.39 -9.46 -0.82
CA ASP A 234 23.29 -10.10 -0.10
C ASP A 234 22.06 -9.19 0.07
N GLU A 235 22.13 -7.94 -0.34
CA GLU A 235 21.07 -6.95 -0.14
C GLU A 235 20.27 -6.71 -1.41
N PHE A 236 18.98 -6.39 -1.23
CA PHE A 236 18.07 -6.02 -2.31
C PHE A 236 17.78 -4.52 -2.26
N HIS A 237 17.89 -3.86 -3.41
CA HIS A 237 17.66 -2.44 -3.56
C HIS A 237 16.51 -2.21 -4.54
N TYR A 238 15.46 -1.59 -4.05
CA TYR A 238 14.33 -1.17 -4.87
C TYR A 238 14.72 0.06 -5.68
N ARG A 239 14.66 -0.03 -7.02
CA ARG A 239 15.10 1.01 -7.96
C ARG A 239 13.97 1.68 -8.71
N GLY A 240 12.76 1.17 -8.55
CA GLY A 240 11.59 1.67 -9.25
C GLY A 240 10.68 0.58 -9.76
N PHE A 241 9.77 0.94 -10.65
CA PHE A 241 8.77 0.03 -11.19
C PHE A 241 8.24 0.53 -12.53
N VAL A 242 7.55 -0.38 -13.22
CA VAL A 242 6.76 -0.08 -14.42
C VAL A 242 5.32 -0.45 -14.10
N VAL A 243 4.46 0.55 -13.86
CA VAL A 243 3.00 0.33 -13.75
C VAL A 243 2.50 -0.15 -15.10
N GLY A 244 1.69 -1.21 -15.13
CA GLY A 244 1.27 -1.84 -16.39
C GLY A 244 2.38 -2.63 -17.10
N GLY A 245 3.56 -2.82 -16.46
CA GLY A 245 4.70 -3.51 -17.07
C GLY A 245 4.57 -5.03 -17.16
N ALA A 246 3.51 -5.61 -16.58
CA ALA A 246 3.20 -7.04 -16.60
C ALA A 246 1.74 -7.33 -17.02
N GLU A 247 1.13 -6.45 -17.81
CA GLU A 247 -0.28 -6.57 -18.25
C GLU A 247 -0.53 -7.82 -19.10
N GLU A 248 0.47 -8.37 -19.74
CA GLU A 248 0.40 -9.65 -20.46
C GLU A 248 -0.01 -10.82 -19.54
N LYS A 249 0.17 -10.67 -18.22
CA LYS A 249 -0.19 -11.67 -17.20
C LYS A 249 -1.54 -11.39 -16.51
N ARG A 250 -2.29 -10.37 -16.95
CA ARG A 250 -3.56 -9.98 -16.33
C ARG A 250 -4.54 -11.15 -16.16
N ALA A 251 -4.66 -12.00 -17.18
CA ALA A 251 -5.52 -13.17 -17.12
C ALA A 251 -5.13 -14.16 -16.00
N LEU A 252 -3.83 -14.27 -15.70
CA LEU A 252 -3.30 -15.07 -14.60
C LEU A 252 -3.56 -14.41 -13.24
N TYR A 253 -3.45 -13.10 -13.16
CA TYR A 253 -3.53 -12.36 -11.89
C TYR A 253 -4.96 -11.99 -11.47
N THR A 254 -5.91 -11.91 -12.39
CA THR A 254 -7.31 -11.61 -12.06
C THR A 254 -7.91 -12.60 -11.06
N PRO A 255 -7.81 -13.95 -11.25
CA PRO A 255 -8.31 -14.88 -10.25
C PRO A 255 -7.54 -14.84 -8.92
N LEU A 256 -6.23 -14.52 -8.94
CA LEU A 256 -5.42 -14.33 -7.73
C LEU A 256 -5.92 -13.12 -6.92
N ALA A 257 -6.15 -11.98 -7.57
CA ALA A 257 -6.69 -10.78 -6.93
C ALA A 257 -8.05 -11.04 -6.28
N ALA A 258 -8.94 -11.74 -6.98
CA ALA A 258 -10.23 -12.14 -6.44
C ALA A 258 -10.11 -13.11 -5.26
N ALA A 259 -9.15 -14.04 -5.29
CA ALA A 259 -8.92 -14.98 -4.17
C ALA A 259 -8.38 -14.23 -2.93
N ILE A 260 -7.46 -13.27 -3.11
CA ILE A 260 -6.94 -12.42 -2.03
C ILE A 260 -8.07 -11.63 -1.38
N ALA A 261 -8.91 -10.96 -2.16
CA ALA A 261 -10.00 -10.16 -1.62
C ALA A 261 -11.02 -11.02 -0.85
N ARG A 262 -11.37 -12.22 -1.36
CA ARG A 262 -12.24 -13.15 -0.63
C ARG A 262 -11.60 -13.66 0.66
N ALA A 263 -10.29 -13.87 0.68
CA ALA A 263 -9.58 -14.30 1.88
C ALA A 263 -9.54 -13.19 2.95
N ILE A 264 -9.47 -11.93 2.53
CA ILE A 264 -9.41 -10.76 3.45
C ILE A 264 -10.52 -9.76 3.04
N PRO A 265 -11.79 -10.03 3.40
CA PRO A 265 -12.93 -9.23 2.92
C PRO A 265 -12.95 -7.80 3.45
N ASP A 266 -12.20 -7.52 4.50
CA ASP A 266 -12.05 -6.19 5.12
C ASP A 266 -11.02 -5.29 4.42
N LEU A 267 -10.39 -5.74 3.32
CA LEU A 267 -9.63 -4.87 2.43
C LEU A 267 -10.56 -3.89 1.74
N PHE A 268 -10.21 -2.60 1.76
CA PHE A 268 -11.00 -1.54 1.16
C PHE A 268 -10.13 -0.50 0.45
N GLY A 269 -10.66 0.03 -0.65
CA GLY A 269 -10.00 1.06 -1.44
C GLY A 269 -8.78 0.51 -2.19
N TYR A 270 -7.74 1.31 -2.31
CA TYR A 270 -6.51 0.87 -2.97
C TYR A 270 -5.73 -0.10 -2.07
N VAL A 271 -5.26 -1.18 -2.66
CA VAL A 271 -4.42 -2.20 -2.02
C VAL A 271 -3.29 -2.60 -2.97
N GLY A 272 -2.05 -2.59 -2.47
CA GLY A 272 -0.90 -3.14 -3.17
C GLY A 272 -0.67 -4.61 -2.80
N VAL A 273 -0.25 -5.43 -3.77
CA VAL A 273 0.14 -6.83 -3.54
C VAL A 273 1.50 -7.06 -4.18
N ASP A 274 2.49 -7.45 -3.39
CA ASP A 274 3.81 -7.82 -3.90
C ASP A 274 3.92 -9.33 -4.07
N LEU A 275 4.47 -9.77 -5.20
CA LEU A 275 4.56 -11.18 -5.57
C LEU A 275 5.82 -11.47 -6.39
N ILE A 276 6.18 -12.75 -6.45
CA ILE A 276 7.15 -13.27 -7.42
C ILE A 276 6.40 -14.06 -8.48
N ALA A 277 6.62 -13.70 -9.75
CA ALA A 277 6.19 -14.49 -10.90
C ALA A 277 7.17 -15.67 -11.10
N ALA A 278 6.99 -16.72 -10.35
CA ALA A 278 7.80 -17.94 -10.44
C ALA A 278 7.36 -18.83 -11.61
N SER A 279 8.22 -19.76 -12.03
CA SER A 279 7.88 -20.74 -13.09
C SER A 279 6.71 -21.66 -12.73
N SER A 280 6.47 -21.87 -11.43
CA SER A 280 5.34 -22.63 -10.89
C SER A 280 4.04 -21.84 -10.76
N GLY A 281 4.07 -20.54 -11.05
CA GLY A 281 2.95 -19.60 -10.86
C GLY A 281 3.27 -18.45 -9.90
N PRO A 282 2.34 -17.52 -9.71
CA PRO A 282 2.54 -16.39 -8.82
C PRO A 282 2.59 -16.80 -7.35
N VAL A 283 3.52 -16.23 -6.59
CA VAL A 283 3.67 -16.44 -5.15
C VAL A 283 3.59 -15.10 -4.44
N VAL A 284 2.55 -14.87 -3.65
CA VAL A 284 2.35 -13.62 -2.89
C VAL A 284 3.37 -13.52 -1.77
N LEU A 285 4.03 -12.37 -1.66
CA LEU A 285 5.02 -12.07 -0.63
C LEU A 285 4.43 -11.26 0.52
N GLU A 286 3.62 -10.24 0.19
CA GLU A 286 2.97 -9.36 1.16
C GLU A 286 1.77 -8.64 0.55
N ILE A 287 0.90 -8.13 1.41
CA ILE A 287 -0.23 -7.28 1.06
C ILE A 287 -0.05 -5.96 1.78
N ASN A 288 -0.08 -4.88 1.01
CA ASN A 288 0.00 -3.51 1.49
C ASN A 288 -1.42 -2.90 1.49
N PRO A 289 -2.15 -2.85 2.64
CA PRO A 289 -3.54 -2.41 2.70
C PRO A 289 -3.66 -0.86 2.67
N ARG A 290 -2.90 -0.22 1.82
CA ARG A 290 -2.71 1.24 1.65
C ARG A 290 -2.15 1.59 0.28
N LEU A 291 -2.04 2.89 -0.02
CA LEU A 291 -1.29 3.34 -1.20
C LEU A 291 0.16 2.83 -1.16
N THR A 292 0.65 2.41 -2.31
CA THR A 292 2.04 2.09 -2.57
C THR A 292 2.63 3.08 -3.58
N THR A 293 3.94 3.12 -3.75
CA THR A 293 4.62 4.07 -4.65
C THR A 293 4.12 4.00 -6.09
N SER A 294 3.61 2.84 -6.55
CA SER A 294 2.99 2.69 -7.88
C SER A 294 1.75 3.57 -8.08
N TYR A 295 1.08 4.01 -7.00
CA TYR A 295 -0.02 4.95 -7.10
C TYR A 295 0.39 6.29 -7.73
N ALA A 296 1.65 6.71 -7.56
CA ALA A 296 2.14 8.00 -8.06
C ALA A 296 1.94 8.21 -9.57
N VAL A 297 1.92 7.13 -10.35
CA VAL A 297 1.71 7.19 -11.81
C VAL A 297 0.52 6.34 -12.27
N LEU A 298 -0.27 5.82 -11.33
CA LEU A 298 -1.39 4.93 -11.63
C LEU A 298 -2.48 5.63 -12.45
N GLY A 299 -2.85 6.86 -12.08
CA GLY A 299 -3.83 7.65 -12.81
C GLY A 299 -3.42 7.89 -14.26
N GLU A 300 -2.13 8.18 -14.49
CA GLU A 300 -1.56 8.29 -15.85
C GLU A 300 -1.64 6.96 -16.60
N ALA A 301 -1.28 5.85 -15.97
CA ALA A 301 -1.29 4.53 -16.58
C ALA A 301 -2.71 4.07 -16.96
N LEU A 302 -3.70 4.38 -16.13
CA LEU A 302 -5.10 3.99 -16.33
C LEU A 302 -5.88 4.96 -17.24
N GLY A 303 -5.46 6.21 -17.34
CA GLY A 303 -6.23 7.28 -17.98
C GLY A 303 -7.51 7.67 -17.23
N VAL A 304 -7.61 7.31 -15.94
CA VAL A 304 -8.75 7.63 -15.06
C VAL A 304 -8.23 8.00 -13.68
N ASN A 305 -9.07 8.67 -12.87
CA ASN A 305 -8.73 9.12 -11.53
C ASN A 305 -8.94 8.00 -10.49
N PRO A 306 -7.88 7.40 -9.91
CA PRO A 306 -8.03 6.30 -8.95
C PRO A 306 -8.68 6.73 -7.62
N ALA A 307 -8.45 7.98 -7.17
CA ALA A 307 -9.08 8.47 -5.95
C ALA A 307 -10.60 8.60 -6.12
N ALA A 308 -11.07 9.04 -7.30
CA ALA A 308 -12.50 9.08 -7.60
C ALA A 308 -13.13 7.68 -7.55
N MET A 309 -12.40 6.63 -7.95
CA MET A 309 -12.88 5.24 -7.85
C MET A 309 -13.07 4.82 -6.39
N VAL A 310 -12.12 5.14 -5.50
CA VAL A 310 -12.23 4.83 -4.05
C VAL A 310 -13.39 5.60 -3.42
N LEU A 311 -13.54 6.88 -3.74
CA LEU A 311 -14.65 7.70 -3.23
C LEU A 311 -16.02 7.17 -3.72
N ALA A 312 -16.10 6.68 -4.96
CA ALA A 312 -17.31 6.06 -5.48
C ALA A 312 -17.70 4.81 -4.69
N LEU A 313 -16.73 3.95 -4.35
CA LEU A 313 -16.97 2.79 -3.48
C LEU A 313 -17.43 3.21 -2.08
N ALA A 314 -16.77 4.20 -1.48
CA ALA A 314 -17.14 4.71 -0.16
C ALA A 314 -18.55 5.31 -0.12
N ALA A 315 -19.04 5.81 -1.25
CA ALA A 315 -20.42 6.28 -1.41
C ALA A 315 -21.44 5.16 -1.72
N GLY A 316 -21.05 3.89 -1.63
CA GLY A 316 -21.91 2.75 -1.92
C GLY A 316 -22.05 2.45 -3.42
N GLY A 317 -21.14 2.96 -4.26
CA GLY A 317 -21.07 2.63 -5.68
C GLY A 317 -20.56 1.21 -5.91
N VAL A 318 -20.79 0.70 -7.11
CA VAL A 318 -20.26 -0.61 -7.54
C VAL A 318 -18.80 -0.50 -7.98
N SER A 319 -18.07 -1.61 -7.88
CA SER A 319 -16.72 -1.70 -8.42
C SER A 319 -16.70 -1.31 -9.91
N PRO A 320 -15.69 -0.53 -10.35
CA PRO A 320 -15.58 -0.15 -11.75
C PRO A 320 -15.41 -1.39 -12.65
N PRO A 321 -15.78 -1.27 -13.94
CA PRO A 321 -15.46 -2.32 -14.90
C PRO A 321 -13.94 -2.52 -14.97
N ALA A 322 -13.53 -3.68 -15.48
CA ALA A 322 -12.12 -3.98 -15.68
C ALA A 322 -11.44 -2.86 -16.49
N VAL A 323 -10.31 -2.39 -15.96
CA VAL A 323 -9.43 -1.40 -16.62
C VAL A 323 -8.14 -2.09 -17.01
N SER A 324 -7.42 -1.55 -17.98
CA SER A 324 -6.07 -2.02 -18.37
C SER A 324 -5.11 -0.84 -18.31
N ALA A 325 -3.96 -1.04 -17.72
CA ALA A 325 -2.95 -0.01 -17.59
C ALA A 325 -1.99 -0.02 -18.78
N ARG A 326 -1.67 1.16 -19.33
CA ARG A 326 -0.52 1.31 -20.22
C ARG A 326 0.78 1.36 -19.40
N PRO A 327 1.91 0.91 -19.95
CA PRO A 327 3.17 0.96 -19.22
C PRO A 327 3.62 2.40 -18.92
N VAL A 328 3.85 2.70 -17.65
CA VAL A 328 4.44 3.97 -17.17
C VAL A 328 5.56 3.63 -16.20
N THR A 329 6.78 4.10 -16.48
CA THR A 329 7.96 3.83 -15.66
C THR A 329 8.20 4.95 -14.66
N LEU A 330 8.48 4.58 -13.41
CA LEU A 330 8.98 5.47 -12.37
C LEU A 330 10.28 4.91 -11.78
N ALA A 331 11.37 5.67 -11.90
CA ALA A 331 12.62 5.38 -11.20
C ALA A 331 12.58 6.04 -9.80
N LEU A 332 13.08 5.31 -8.82
CA LEU A 332 13.30 5.84 -7.48
C LEU A 332 14.74 6.37 -7.35
N PRO A 333 14.95 7.43 -6.57
CA PRO A 333 16.26 8.06 -6.39
C PRO A 333 17.30 7.16 -5.71
#